data_1b8f6095a9666ef6a27357b3cef460e0
#
_entry.id   1b8f6095a9666ef6a27357b3cef460e0
#
_cell.length_a   1.000
_cell.length_b   1.000
_cell.length_c   1.000
_cell.angle_alpha   90.00
_cell.angle_beta   90.00
_cell.angle_gamma   90.00
#
_symmetry.space_group_name_H-M   'P 1'
#
loop_
_entity.id
_entity.type
_entity.pdbx_description
1 polymer ?
#
loop_
_entity_poly.entity_id
_entity_poly.type
_entity_poly.pdbx_seq_one_letter_code
_entity_poly.pdbx_strand_id
1 'polypeptide(L)'
;MKTTTLFLVLSLSSLSVFSKIRIPIPYGTEEKIIKIHDLPDVADFRLKDGRYFDLGSKYSKNHILWLPYSNTTPEIVGFIEGDENTFLELSAEDLIKIEKIAGVTIPKKGKVSFFDKFVGKGLLGLLGLLVLFGIYDRFFGKEDA
;
A
#
# COMPACT_ATOMS: atom_id res chain seq x y z
N MET A 1 15.82 -47.73 21.14
CA MET A 1 15.97 -46.45 21.81
C MET A 1 16.86 -45.43 21.05
N LYS A 2 17.96 -45.85 20.51
CA LYS A 2 18.85 -44.93 19.75
C LYS A 2 18.25 -44.40 18.46
N THR A 3 17.43 -45.14 17.77
CA THR A 3 16.76 -44.72 16.53
C THR A 3 15.64 -43.73 16.75
N THR A 4 14.90 -43.85 17.86
CA THR A 4 13.80 -42.95 18.20
C THR A 4 14.32 -41.57 18.58
N THR A 5 15.46 -41.53 19.29
CA THR A 5 16.12 -40.27 19.67
C THR A 5 16.70 -39.55 18.43
N LEU A 6 17.24 -40.28 17.46
CA LEU A 6 17.73 -39.72 16.21
C LEU A 6 16.61 -39.09 15.38
N PHE A 7 15.42 -39.75 15.33
CA PHE A 7 14.26 -39.22 14.62
C PHE A 7 13.72 -37.94 15.27
N LEU A 8 13.74 -37.89 16.59
CA LEU A 8 13.31 -36.68 17.34
C LEU A 8 14.25 -35.49 17.10
N VAL A 9 15.56 -35.75 17.07
CA VAL A 9 16.55 -34.71 16.77
C VAL A 9 16.46 -34.23 15.33
N LEU A 10 16.18 -35.13 14.39
CA LEU A 10 15.98 -34.76 12.99
C LEU A 10 14.71 -33.94 12.77
N SER A 11 13.63 -34.26 13.50
CA SER A 11 12.38 -33.51 13.43
C SER A 11 12.50 -32.11 14.06
N LEU A 12 13.29 -31.98 15.11
CA LEU A 12 13.56 -30.66 15.71
C LEU A 12 14.49 -29.80 14.83
N SER A 13 15.42 -30.41 14.11
CA SER A 13 16.28 -29.67 13.21
C SER A 13 15.53 -29.20 11.95
N SER A 14 14.50 -29.91 11.50
CA SER A 14 13.66 -29.45 10.40
C SER A 14 12.76 -28.27 10.79
N LEU A 15 12.31 -28.20 12.05
CA LEU A 15 11.58 -27.05 12.57
C LEU A 15 12.43 -25.76 12.62
N SER A 16 13.73 -25.91 12.90
CA SER A 16 14.62 -24.75 12.94
C SER A 16 14.99 -24.22 11.56
N VAL A 17 14.85 -25.01 10.49
CA VAL A 17 15.01 -24.54 9.10
C VAL A 17 13.80 -23.72 8.67
N PHE A 18 12.60 -24.09 9.09
CA PHE A 18 11.37 -23.31 8.83
C PHE A 18 11.35 -21.97 9.58
N SER A 19 11.99 -21.88 10.74
CA SER A 19 12.06 -20.62 11.50
C SER A 19 12.98 -19.56 10.86
N LYS A 20 13.84 -19.96 9.93
CA LYS A 20 14.71 -19.06 9.14
C LYS A 20 14.07 -18.57 7.85
N ILE A 21 12.99 -19.19 7.39
CA ILE A 21 12.16 -18.64 6.33
C ILE A 21 11.38 -17.48 6.99
N ARG A 22 11.92 -16.29 6.89
CA ARG A 22 11.15 -15.09 7.16
C ARG A 22 10.03 -15.04 6.13
N ILE A 23 8.89 -15.62 6.47
CA ILE A 23 7.66 -15.26 5.80
C ILE A 23 7.53 -13.77 6.09
N PRO A 24 7.64 -12.88 5.08
CA PRO A 24 7.41 -11.48 5.32
C PRO A 24 6.01 -11.38 5.95
N ILE A 25 5.98 -10.96 7.20
CA ILE A 25 4.70 -10.73 7.87
C ILE A 25 4.01 -9.67 7.00
N PRO A 26 2.89 -9.98 6.39
CA PRO A 26 2.30 -9.09 5.39
C PRO A 26 1.51 -7.95 6.08
N TYR A 27 2.18 -7.25 6.96
CA TYR A 27 1.71 -5.99 7.51
C TYR A 27 2.83 -4.97 7.43
N GLY A 28 2.48 -3.71 7.24
CA GLY A 28 3.46 -2.64 7.18
C GLY A 28 2.90 -1.39 6.54
N THR A 29 3.82 -0.50 6.24
CA THR A 29 3.55 0.75 5.54
C THR A 29 4.22 0.70 4.19
N GLU A 30 3.46 0.99 3.16
CA GLU A 30 3.93 1.07 1.78
C GLU A 30 3.63 2.44 1.21
N GLU A 31 4.62 3.07 0.59
CA GLU A 31 4.43 4.30 -0.15
C GLU A 31 3.91 4.00 -1.55
N LYS A 32 2.96 4.79 -2.01
CA LYS A 32 2.37 4.67 -3.34
C LYS A 32 2.22 6.02 -3.99
N ILE A 33 2.51 6.07 -5.27
CA ILE A 33 2.30 7.23 -6.12
C ILE A 33 1.32 6.85 -7.21
N ILE A 34 0.24 7.60 -7.36
CA ILE A 34 -0.70 7.45 -8.47
C ILE A 34 -0.67 8.67 -9.37
N LYS A 35 -0.70 8.47 -10.67
CA LYS A 35 -0.72 9.54 -11.65
C LYS A 35 -2.02 10.33 -11.58
N ILE A 36 -1.89 11.66 -11.54
CA ILE A 36 -3.04 12.58 -11.59
C ILE A 36 -3.15 13.20 -12.97
N HIS A 37 -2.07 13.76 -13.49
CA HIS A 37 -2.01 14.40 -14.78
C HIS A 37 -0.75 14.01 -15.53
N ASP A 38 -0.91 13.79 -16.83
CA ASP A 38 0.19 13.63 -17.77
C ASP A 38 0.59 15.02 -18.24
N LEU A 39 1.78 15.48 -17.84
CA LEU A 39 2.29 16.79 -18.25
C LEU A 39 2.91 16.70 -19.64
N PRO A 40 2.82 17.79 -20.45
CA PRO A 40 3.45 17.80 -21.76
C PRO A 40 4.98 17.70 -21.64
N ASP A 41 5.61 17.02 -22.58
CA ASP A 41 7.06 16.86 -22.66
C ASP A 41 7.73 18.14 -23.19
N VAL A 42 7.73 19.17 -22.37
CA VAL A 42 8.35 20.46 -22.63
C VAL A 42 9.54 20.71 -21.71
N ALA A 43 10.41 21.62 -22.09
CA ALA A 43 11.63 21.90 -21.33
C ALA A 43 11.39 22.28 -19.86
N ASP A 44 10.25 22.90 -19.56
CA ASP A 44 9.88 23.29 -18.19
C ASP A 44 9.64 22.10 -17.26
N PHE A 45 9.30 20.94 -17.81
CA PHE A 45 9.05 19.70 -17.04
C PHE A 45 10.15 18.66 -17.22
N ARG A 46 11.30 19.08 -17.74
CA ARG A 46 12.45 18.22 -17.97
C ARG A 46 13.39 18.24 -16.77
N LEU A 47 13.79 17.07 -16.31
CA LEU A 47 14.80 16.92 -15.27
C LEU A 47 16.23 17.08 -15.85
N LYS A 48 17.20 17.25 -14.96
CA LYS A 48 18.61 17.36 -15.32
C LYS A 48 19.15 16.15 -16.08
N ASP A 49 18.59 14.96 -15.85
CA ASP A 49 18.94 13.71 -16.51
C ASP A 49 18.25 13.50 -17.87
N GLY A 50 17.43 14.45 -18.29
CA GLY A 50 16.71 14.41 -19.57
C GLY A 50 15.33 13.78 -19.54
N ARG A 51 14.90 13.21 -18.40
CA ARG A 51 13.56 12.66 -18.24
C ARG A 51 12.54 13.75 -17.93
N TYR A 52 11.31 13.50 -18.31
CA TYR A 52 10.18 14.38 -18.02
C TYR A 52 9.39 13.85 -16.83
N PHE A 53 8.83 14.73 -16.02
CA PHE A 53 8.01 14.33 -14.90
C PHE A 53 6.53 14.61 -15.14
N ASP A 54 5.69 13.85 -14.47
CA ASP A 54 4.23 14.02 -14.44
C ASP A 54 3.77 14.35 -13.03
N LEU A 55 2.51 14.76 -12.89
CA LEU A 55 1.92 15.00 -11.58
C LEU A 55 1.33 13.71 -11.02
N GLY A 56 1.66 13.42 -9.80
CA GLY A 56 1.16 12.28 -9.05
C GLY A 56 0.68 12.65 -7.66
N SER A 57 -0.06 11.76 -7.06
CA SER A 57 -0.46 11.81 -5.66
C SER A 57 0.33 10.76 -4.89
N LYS A 58 1.14 11.20 -3.95
CA LYS A 58 1.92 10.34 -3.06
C LYS A 58 1.23 10.20 -1.72
N TYR A 59 1.08 9.00 -1.26
CA TYR A 59 0.56 8.69 0.07
C TYR A 59 1.17 7.40 0.60
N SER A 60 1.16 7.23 1.91
CA SER A 60 1.53 5.99 2.54
C SER A 60 0.28 5.24 2.96
N LYS A 61 0.21 3.98 2.66
CA LYS A 61 -0.86 3.10 3.10
C LYS A 61 -0.35 2.09 4.13
N ASN A 62 -1.13 1.92 5.17
CA ASN A 62 -0.91 0.84 6.14
C ASN A 62 -1.78 -0.34 5.74
N HIS A 63 -1.19 -1.51 5.68
CA HIS A 63 -1.88 -2.72 5.26
C HIS A 63 -1.64 -3.88 6.22
N ILE A 64 -2.63 -4.75 6.28
CA ILE A 64 -2.53 -6.07 6.91
C ILE A 64 -2.78 -7.08 5.80
N LEU A 65 -1.84 -8.02 5.62
CA LEU A 65 -1.83 -8.85 4.43
C LEU A 65 -1.72 -7.94 3.19
N TRP A 66 -2.64 -8.01 2.27
CA TRP A 66 -2.73 -7.12 1.10
C TRP A 66 -3.87 -6.09 1.21
N LEU A 67 -4.54 -6.05 2.39
CA LEU A 67 -5.70 -5.17 2.60
C LEU A 67 -5.27 -3.86 3.25
N PRO A 68 -5.40 -2.73 2.57
CA PRO A 68 -5.14 -1.43 3.14
C PRO A 68 -6.24 -1.03 4.13
N TYR A 69 -5.87 -0.62 5.34
CA TYR A 69 -6.82 -0.19 6.36
C TYR A 69 -6.74 1.30 6.70
N SER A 70 -5.62 1.93 6.43
CA SER A 70 -5.47 3.38 6.62
C SER A 70 -4.47 3.98 5.64
N ASN A 71 -4.62 5.27 5.37
CA ASN A 71 -3.74 6.03 4.49
C ASN A 71 -3.35 7.34 5.15
N THR A 72 -2.16 7.84 4.84
CA THR A 72 -1.78 9.22 5.17
C THR A 72 -2.51 10.19 4.25
N THR A 73 -2.48 11.49 4.61
CA THR A 73 -2.99 12.53 3.73
C THR A 73 -2.18 12.54 2.43
N PRO A 74 -2.82 12.43 1.27
CA PRO A 74 -2.10 12.41 0.00
C PRO A 74 -1.53 13.78 -0.35
N GLU A 75 -0.30 13.79 -0.86
CA GLU A 75 0.42 14.97 -1.30
C GLU A 75 0.59 14.95 -2.81
N ILE A 76 0.57 16.12 -3.45
CA ILE A 76 0.83 16.24 -4.87
C ILE A 76 2.32 16.40 -5.10
N VAL A 77 2.88 15.51 -5.89
CA VAL A 77 4.31 15.45 -6.20
C VAL A 77 4.53 15.31 -7.69
N GLY A 78 5.74 15.65 -8.14
CA GLY A 78 6.21 15.26 -9.46
C GLY A 78 6.78 13.84 -9.40
N PHE A 79 6.48 13.01 -10.37
CA PHE A 79 7.03 11.66 -10.46
C PHE A 79 7.40 11.29 -11.89
N ILE A 80 8.21 10.26 -12.03
CA ILE A 80 8.62 9.73 -13.32
C ILE A 80 7.92 8.38 -13.51
N GLU A 81 7.21 8.25 -14.62
CA GLU A 81 6.53 6.99 -14.96
C GLU A 81 7.55 5.85 -15.07
N GLY A 82 7.28 4.76 -14.38
CA GLY A 82 8.18 3.61 -14.30
C GLY A 82 9.25 3.67 -13.20
N ASP A 83 9.39 4.80 -12.51
CA ASP A 83 10.29 4.96 -11.37
C ASP A 83 9.51 5.35 -10.10
N GLU A 84 9.10 4.36 -9.34
CA GLU A 84 8.31 4.56 -8.12
C GLU A 84 9.12 5.09 -6.92
N ASN A 85 10.44 5.07 -7.03
CA ASN A 85 11.33 5.47 -5.94
C ASN A 85 11.75 6.92 -6.01
N THR A 86 11.56 7.58 -7.15
CA THR A 86 11.97 8.96 -7.37
C THR A 86 10.75 9.86 -7.47
N PHE A 87 10.69 10.86 -6.65
CA PHE A 87 9.65 11.89 -6.70
C PHE A 87 10.24 13.27 -6.43
N LEU A 88 9.55 14.30 -6.90
CA LEU A 88 9.90 15.70 -6.69
C LEU A 88 8.89 16.33 -5.75
N GLU A 89 9.39 16.95 -4.69
CA GLU A 89 8.56 17.78 -3.84
C GLU A 89 8.23 19.09 -4.57
N LEU A 90 6.95 19.40 -4.65
CA LEU A 90 6.44 20.60 -5.31
C LEU A 90 5.88 21.57 -4.28
N SER A 91 6.34 22.81 -4.31
CA SER A 91 5.78 23.88 -3.50
C SER A 91 4.44 24.37 -4.09
N ALA A 92 3.68 25.14 -3.30
CA ALA A 92 2.46 25.77 -3.81
C ALA A 92 2.72 26.67 -5.05
N GLU A 93 3.86 27.37 -5.06
CA GLU A 93 4.27 28.21 -6.19
C GLU A 93 4.58 27.36 -7.44
N ASP A 94 5.23 26.21 -7.26
CA ASP A 94 5.52 25.29 -8.35
C ASP A 94 4.24 24.74 -8.98
N LEU A 95 3.25 24.40 -8.17
CA LEU A 95 1.96 23.94 -8.65
C LEU A 95 1.23 25.01 -9.47
N ILE A 96 1.26 26.27 -9.05
CA ILE A 96 0.68 27.39 -9.79
C ILE A 96 1.36 27.57 -11.16
N LYS A 97 2.68 27.47 -11.19
CA LYS A 97 3.44 27.55 -12.45
C LYS A 97 3.09 26.41 -13.40
N ILE A 98 2.97 25.19 -12.86
CA ILE A 98 2.61 24.00 -13.63
C ILE A 98 1.20 24.15 -14.22
N GLU A 99 0.24 24.62 -13.45
CA GLU A 99 -1.12 24.89 -13.95
C GLU A 99 -1.12 25.88 -15.13
N LYS A 100 -0.33 26.94 -15.06
CA LYS A 100 -0.23 27.94 -16.13
C LYS A 100 0.43 27.38 -17.39
N ILE A 101 1.50 26.60 -17.25
CA ILE A 101 2.28 26.08 -18.37
C ILE A 101 1.53 24.93 -19.04
N ALA A 102 1.02 23.99 -18.27
CA ALA A 102 0.34 22.80 -18.77
C ALA A 102 -1.14 23.02 -19.12
N GLY A 103 -1.76 24.11 -18.62
CA GLY A 103 -3.17 24.38 -18.83
C GLY A 103 -4.10 23.39 -18.12
N VAL A 104 -3.65 22.77 -17.07
CA VAL A 104 -4.41 21.80 -16.26
C VAL A 104 -4.83 22.39 -14.93
N THR A 105 -5.89 21.89 -14.35
CA THR A 105 -6.33 22.25 -12.99
C THR A 105 -5.85 21.18 -12.02
N ILE A 106 -5.03 21.58 -11.06
CA ILE A 106 -4.49 20.69 -10.05
C ILE A 106 -5.45 20.65 -8.85
N PRO A 107 -5.90 19.47 -8.39
CA PRO A 107 -6.74 19.39 -7.21
C PRO A 107 -5.96 19.86 -5.97
N LYS A 108 -6.65 20.52 -5.05
CA LYS A 108 -6.04 21.04 -3.81
C LYS A 108 -5.54 19.93 -2.89
N LYS A 109 -6.13 18.74 -3.00
CA LYS A 109 -5.73 17.54 -2.25
C LYS A 109 -5.37 16.44 -3.23
N GLY A 110 -4.34 15.69 -2.91
CA GLY A 110 -3.99 14.49 -3.67
C GLY A 110 -5.10 13.45 -3.67
N LYS A 111 -5.01 12.50 -4.57
CA LYS A 111 -5.95 11.39 -4.71
C LYS A 111 -5.38 10.12 -4.10
N VAL A 112 -6.24 9.29 -3.55
CA VAL A 112 -5.95 7.95 -3.10
C VAL A 112 -6.68 6.97 -4.00
N SER A 113 -6.05 5.84 -4.32
CA SER A 113 -6.70 4.78 -5.10
C SER A 113 -8.02 4.36 -4.45
N PHE A 114 -9.04 4.10 -5.26
CA PHE A 114 -10.35 3.64 -4.78
C PHE A 114 -10.22 2.36 -3.94
N PHE A 115 -9.38 1.44 -4.37
CA PHE A 115 -9.10 0.21 -3.63
C PHE A 115 -8.54 0.51 -2.23
N ASP A 116 -7.52 1.36 -2.16
CA ASP A 116 -6.88 1.72 -0.89
C ASP A 116 -7.81 2.54 0.02
N LYS A 117 -8.72 3.30 -0.58
CA LYS A 117 -9.65 4.16 0.16
C LYS A 117 -10.84 3.42 0.73
N PHE A 118 -11.45 2.54 -0.03
CA PHE A 118 -12.75 1.94 0.29
C PHE A 118 -12.73 0.42 0.38
N VAL A 119 -12.14 -0.25 -0.61
CA VAL A 119 -12.28 -1.71 -0.76
C VAL A 119 -11.58 -2.46 0.37
N GLY A 120 -10.38 -2.05 0.74
CA GLY A 120 -9.64 -2.68 1.84
C GLY A 120 -10.37 -2.55 3.17
N LYS A 121 -10.91 -1.37 3.47
CA LYS A 121 -11.71 -1.11 4.67
C LYS A 121 -13.02 -1.88 4.67
N GLY A 122 -13.69 -1.96 3.53
CA GLY A 122 -14.91 -2.73 3.37
C GLY A 122 -14.70 -4.22 3.59
N LEU A 123 -13.62 -4.79 3.05
CA LEU A 123 -13.26 -6.19 3.25
C LEU A 123 -12.88 -6.49 4.71
N LEU A 124 -12.13 -5.61 5.35
CA LEU A 124 -11.80 -5.78 6.78
C LEU A 124 -13.06 -5.69 7.65
N GLY A 125 -13.99 -4.79 7.34
CA GLY A 125 -15.28 -4.69 8.01
C GLY A 125 -16.10 -5.97 7.84
N LEU A 126 -16.14 -6.52 6.63
CA LEU A 126 -16.83 -7.78 6.33
C LEU A 126 -16.21 -8.96 7.11
N LEU A 127 -14.89 -9.06 7.14
CA LEU A 127 -14.19 -10.07 7.95
C LEU A 127 -14.52 -9.95 9.42
N GLY A 128 -14.55 -8.73 9.97
CA GLY A 128 -14.95 -8.47 11.34
C GLY A 128 -16.37 -8.95 11.63
N LEU A 129 -17.32 -8.67 10.74
CA LEU A 129 -18.71 -9.14 10.85
C LEU A 129 -18.81 -10.66 10.80
N LEU A 130 -18.06 -11.33 9.95
CA LEU A 130 -18.03 -12.79 9.86
C LEU A 130 -17.48 -13.42 11.14
N VAL A 131 -16.44 -12.83 11.74
CA VAL A 131 -15.89 -13.27 13.02
C VAL A 131 -16.91 -13.09 14.14
N LEU A 132 -17.58 -11.92 14.21
CA LEU A 132 -18.63 -11.66 15.19
C LEU A 132 -19.80 -12.63 15.04
N PHE A 133 -20.22 -12.91 13.81
CA PHE A 133 -21.27 -13.88 13.52
C PHE A 133 -20.87 -15.29 13.96
N GLY A 134 -19.64 -15.71 13.67
CA GLY A 134 -19.13 -17.01 14.14
C GLY A 134 -19.07 -17.14 15.65
N ILE A 135 -18.69 -16.06 16.36
CA ILE A 135 -18.70 -16.01 17.81
C ILE A 135 -20.14 -16.09 18.33
N TYR A 136 -21.04 -15.32 17.74
CA TYR A 136 -22.45 -15.34 18.11
C TYR A 136 -23.07 -16.73 17.96
N ASP A 137 -22.87 -17.37 16.82
CA ASP A 137 -23.36 -18.71 16.53
C ASP A 137 -22.81 -19.75 17.53
N ARG A 138 -21.54 -19.62 17.89
CA ARG A 138 -20.90 -20.52 18.86
C ARG A 138 -21.46 -20.38 20.27
N PHE A 139 -21.80 -19.18 20.71
CA PHE A 139 -22.28 -18.90 22.08
C PHE A 139 -23.81 -18.97 22.21
N PHE A 140 -24.53 -18.63 21.16
CA PHE A 140 -26.01 -18.52 21.20
C PHE A 140 -26.72 -19.51 20.28
N GLY A 141 -26.04 -20.13 19.31
CA GLY A 141 -26.63 -21.09 18.40
C GLY A 141 -26.82 -22.51 18.89
N LYS A 142 -26.55 -22.81 20.15
CA LYS A 142 -26.60 -24.17 20.72
C LYS A 142 -27.90 -24.54 21.40
N GLU A 143 -28.91 -23.70 21.38
CA GLU A 143 -30.16 -23.99 22.08
C GLU A 143 -31.13 -24.91 21.32
N ASP A 144 -30.86 -25.21 20.06
CA ASP A 144 -31.75 -26.01 19.19
C ASP A 144 -31.20 -27.41 18.83
N ALA A 145 -30.26 -27.89 19.60
CA ALA A 145 -29.72 -29.25 19.37
C ALA A 145 -30.34 -30.27 20.32
#